data_da70c443b876f6b08e00bdffa1a16280
#
_entry.id   da70c443b876f6b08e00bdffa1a16280
#
_cell.length_a   1.000
_cell.length_b   1.000
_cell.length_c   1.000
_cell.angle_alpha   90.00
_cell.angle_beta   90.00
_cell.angle_gamma   90.00
#
_symmetry.space_group_name_H-M   'P 1'
#
loop_
_entity.id
_entity.type
_entity.pdbx_description
1 polymer ?
#
loop_
_entity_poly.entity_id
_entity_poly.type
_entity_poly.pdbx_seq_one_letter_code
_entity_poly.pdbx_strand_id
1 'polypeptide(L)'
;MCGWRTREASQERQLIATRRPSRSERCCAPEAPYSRRVSRPATDEHGSWDDDPKLVALLGEQGARALRALFDPFPDAIGLLWSIRDDAGRIVDFDFGYGNPAIMRLFALPRSQSGHFTLLEALPQMREDGSFAEYTRVCDTGEPFVDEFSYDTQFGEGWIRGTLLRRTAKLGDGLLVLVIDVTEQRRMEAELRGFADIVAHDLREPITGIAHLVTLLERRADTPPDPAVLGLLRASTERARSLIDGVLAYARAGEMQLEPVALAALMDEVAEDLRPRLVETGATLDVGDLPEVRGDARQLRRLLQNLVANAVKFRGPDPPRIAVSAREGAEQWVVTVADNGIGVPPADHDRIFAMFTRAHRDHDGTGIGLAVCRRVAEAHGGRIWVEPADGGGSAFRFTLPR
;
A
#
# COMPACT_ATOMS: atom_id res chain seq x y z
N MET A 1 -0.40 -22.64 -61.93
CA MET A 1 -1.85 -22.64 -61.63
C MET A 1 -2.02 -21.97 -60.28
N CYS A 2 -2.78 -20.88 -60.25
CA CYS A 2 -3.38 -20.13 -59.09
C CYS A 2 -2.49 -19.95 -57.85
N GLY A 3 -1.99 -18.84 -57.45
CA GLY A 3 -2.36 -17.41 -57.63
C GLY A 3 -3.33 -16.94 -56.57
N TRP A 4 -2.83 -16.53 -55.36
CA TRP A 4 -3.58 -15.63 -54.48
C TRP A 4 -2.64 -14.55 -53.95
N ARG A 5 -2.95 -13.32 -54.35
CA ARG A 5 -2.33 -12.08 -53.89
C ARG A 5 -2.98 -11.70 -52.55
N THR A 6 -2.18 -11.46 -51.56
CA THR A 6 -2.60 -10.74 -50.33
C THR A 6 -2.40 -9.25 -50.54
N ARG A 7 -3.47 -8.49 -50.40
CA ARG A 7 -3.47 -7.01 -50.37
C ARG A 7 -2.98 -6.52 -49.03
N GLU A 8 -1.99 -5.68 -49.06
CA GLU A 8 -1.60 -4.77 -47.99
C GLU A 8 -2.72 -3.75 -47.74
N ALA A 9 -3.13 -3.66 -46.48
CA ALA A 9 -3.93 -2.54 -45.97
C ALA A 9 -3.05 -1.76 -45.00
N SER A 10 -2.49 -0.68 -45.48
CA SER A 10 -1.87 0.40 -44.69
C SER A 10 -2.94 1.04 -43.83
N GLN A 11 -2.77 1.04 -42.52
CA GLN A 11 -3.44 1.94 -41.61
C GLN A 11 -2.42 2.85 -40.97
N GLU A 12 -2.47 4.08 -41.40
CA GLU A 12 -1.84 5.23 -40.76
C GLU A 12 -2.31 5.35 -39.29
N ARG A 13 -1.38 5.16 -38.36
CA ARG A 13 -1.58 5.62 -36.98
C ARG A 13 -0.94 6.98 -36.86
N GLN A 14 -1.76 8.01 -36.75
CA GLN A 14 -1.36 9.35 -36.35
C GLN A 14 -0.70 9.33 -34.97
N LEU A 15 0.57 9.71 -34.93
CA LEU A 15 1.31 10.02 -33.71
C LEU A 15 0.77 11.33 -33.14
N ILE A 16 0.09 11.26 -32.00
CA ILE A 16 -0.09 12.41 -31.14
C ILE A 16 1.16 12.53 -30.26
N ALA A 17 1.99 13.50 -30.59
CA ALA A 17 3.18 13.86 -29.84
C ALA A 17 2.77 14.56 -28.53
N THR A 18 2.84 13.87 -27.40
CA THR A 18 2.82 14.49 -26.09
C THR A 18 4.23 15.03 -25.77
N ARG A 19 4.37 16.34 -25.79
CA ARG A 19 5.54 17.07 -25.29
C ARG A 19 5.75 16.74 -23.81
N ARG A 20 6.88 16.15 -23.46
CA ARG A 20 7.40 16.08 -22.08
C ARG A 20 7.92 17.47 -21.69
N PRO A 21 7.55 18.03 -20.56
CA PRO A 21 8.21 19.21 -20.02
C PRO A 21 9.59 18.83 -19.46
N SER A 22 10.56 19.75 -19.67
CA SER A 22 11.97 19.64 -19.31
C SER A 22 12.18 19.55 -17.78
N ARG A 23 13.23 18.79 -17.44
CA ARG A 23 13.78 18.64 -16.07
C ARG A 23 14.47 19.94 -15.64
N SER A 24 13.79 20.83 -14.99
CA SER A 24 14.39 21.80 -14.04
C SER A 24 13.23 22.51 -13.33
N GLU A 25 13.19 22.43 -12.02
CA GLU A 25 12.23 22.98 -11.06
C GLU A 25 11.32 21.94 -10.40
N ARG A 26 11.95 21.15 -9.54
CA ARG A 26 11.20 20.57 -8.40
C ARG A 26 11.97 20.85 -7.12
N CYS A 27 11.61 21.96 -6.49
CA CYS A 27 11.89 22.18 -5.07
C CYS A 27 11.16 21.13 -4.25
N CYS A 28 11.91 20.46 -3.36
CA CYS A 28 11.46 19.53 -2.35
C CYS A 28 10.49 20.21 -1.38
N ALA A 29 9.26 19.71 -1.33
CA ALA A 29 8.41 19.84 -0.17
C ALA A 29 8.17 18.43 0.40
N PRO A 30 8.33 18.22 1.73
CA PRO A 30 8.12 16.89 2.32
C PRO A 30 6.63 16.56 2.36
N GLU A 31 6.27 15.40 1.82
CA GLU A 31 4.93 14.83 1.97
C GLU A 31 4.69 14.52 3.46
N ALA A 32 3.76 15.22 4.06
CA ALA A 32 3.27 14.95 5.40
C ALA A 32 2.40 13.68 5.39
N PRO A 33 2.51 12.79 6.38
CA PRO A 33 1.68 11.60 6.47
C PRO A 33 0.23 11.99 6.74
N TYR A 34 -0.68 11.35 6.01
CA TYR A 34 -2.12 11.52 6.06
C TYR A 34 -2.67 10.98 7.39
N SER A 35 -2.62 11.79 8.43
CA SER A 35 -3.42 11.66 9.65
C SER A 35 -3.96 13.04 10.05
N ARG A 36 -4.80 13.63 9.20
CA ARG A 36 -5.69 14.68 9.67
C ARG A 36 -6.96 14.02 10.19
N ARG A 37 -7.08 13.92 11.51
CA ARG A 37 -8.38 13.94 12.16
C ARG A 37 -9.13 15.12 11.55
N VAL A 38 -10.19 14.82 10.81
CA VAL A 38 -11.15 15.83 10.37
C VAL A 38 -11.73 16.40 11.65
N SER A 39 -11.24 17.59 12.03
CA SER A 39 -11.87 18.42 13.04
C SER A 39 -13.29 18.65 12.56
N ARG A 40 -14.27 18.23 13.35
CA ARG A 40 -15.68 18.56 13.12
C ARG A 40 -15.77 20.08 12.98
N PRO A 41 -16.24 20.62 11.85
CA PRO A 41 -16.73 22.00 11.87
C PRO A 41 -18.00 22.02 12.70
N ALA A 42 -18.07 23.02 13.57
CA ALA A 42 -19.21 23.26 14.44
C ALA A 42 -20.47 23.58 13.62
N THR A 43 -21.58 23.05 14.15
CA THR A 43 -22.96 23.50 14.00
C THR A 43 -23.55 23.62 12.59
N ASP A 44 -24.29 22.61 12.19
CA ASP A 44 -25.68 22.58 11.71
C ASP A 44 -26.30 23.91 11.28
N GLU A 45 -26.18 24.23 9.98
CA GLU A 45 -27.28 24.77 9.20
C GLU A 45 -27.45 23.83 8.00
N HIS A 46 -28.16 22.74 8.25
CA HIS A 46 -28.62 21.83 7.22
C HIS A 46 -29.73 22.54 6.45
N GLY A 47 -29.48 22.99 5.23
CA GLY A 47 -30.52 23.10 4.22
C GLY A 47 -31.08 21.68 4.04
N SER A 48 -32.31 21.46 4.52
CA SER A 48 -32.83 20.12 4.65
C SER A 48 -33.39 19.70 3.27
N TRP A 49 -32.94 18.54 2.84
CA TRP A 49 -33.59 17.72 1.81
C TRP A 49 -34.92 17.15 2.34
N ASP A 50 -35.45 17.78 3.43
CA ASP A 50 -36.58 17.26 4.22
C ASP A 50 -37.86 17.12 3.44
N ASP A 51 -37.96 17.75 2.28
CA ASP A 51 -39.17 17.90 1.51
C ASP A 51 -39.01 17.56 0.02
N ASP A 52 -38.18 16.57 -0.37
CA ASP A 52 -38.23 16.11 -1.77
C ASP A 52 -39.61 15.56 -2.08
N PRO A 53 -40.43 16.28 -2.90
CA PRO A 53 -41.81 15.93 -3.14
C PRO A 53 -41.96 14.58 -3.85
N LYS A 54 -40.97 14.16 -4.63
CA LYS A 54 -40.97 12.86 -5.31
C LYS A 54 -40.72 11.72 -4.35
N LEU A 55 -39.77 11.91 -3.42
CA LEU A 55 -39.50 10.93 -2.38
C LEU A 55 -40.68 10.78 -1.42
N VAL A 56 -41.28 11.90 -1.02
CA VAL A 56 -42.46 11.91 -0.18
C VAL A 56 -43.69 11.32 -0.94
N ALA A 57 -43.83 11.60 -2.22
CA ALA A 57 -44.89 11.00 -3.04
C ALA A 57 -44.72 9.48 -3.19
N LEU A 58 -43.46 8.98 -3.25
CA LEU A 58 -43.19 7.56 -3.38
C LEU A 58 -43.34 6.79 -2.05
N LEU A 59 -42.87 7.35 -0.93
CA LEU A 59 -42.73 6.66 0.35
C LEU A 59 -43.63 7.20 1.46
N GLY A 60 -44.30 8.33 1.26
CA GLY A 60 -44.93 9.12 2.32
C GLY A 60 -43.92 9.82 3.22
N GLU A 61 -44.36 10.80 4.02
CA GLU A 61 -43.43 11.54 4.91
C GLU A 61 -42.68 10.64 5.92
N GLN A 62 -43.38 9.65 6.49
CA GLN A 62 -42.74 8.72 7.42
C GLN A 62 -41.70 7.84 6.72
N GLY A 63 -41.98 7.38 5.49
CA GLY A 63 -41.06 6.58 4.70
C GLY A 63 -39.80 7.36 4.29
N ALA A 64 -39.96 8.62 3.88
CA ALA A 64 -38.87 9.51 3.54
C ALA A 64 -37.97 9.77 4.77
N ARG A 65 -38.53 10.03 5.95
CA ARG A 65 -37.80 10.19 7.20
C ARG A 65 -37.05 8.90 7.61
N ALA A 66 -37.71 7.73 7.49
CA ALA A 66 -37.12 6.45 7.80
C ALA A 66 -35.93 6.13 6.87
N LEU A 67 -36.03 6.43 5.56
CA LEU A 67 -34.98 6.26 4.59
C LEU A 67 -33.74 7.10 4.95
N ARG A 68 -33.96 8.36 5.33
CA ARG A 68 -32.87 9.25 5.76
C ARG A 68 -32.20 8.75 7.04
N ALA A 69 -33.01 8.42 8.06
CA ALA A 69 -32.49 7.88 9.31
C ALA A 69 -31.63 6.60 9.08
N LEU A 70 -31.95 5.86 8.02
CA LEU A 70 -31.21 4.67 7.61
C LEU A 70 -29.92 5.01 6.85
N PHE A 71 -29.97 5.93 5.89
CA PHE A 71 -28.86 6.15 4.95
C PHE A 71 -27.89 7.27 5.36
N ASP A 72 -28.34 8.28 6.11
CA ASP A 72 -27.45 9.38 6.53
C ASP A 72 -26.26 8.93 7.38
N PRO A 73 -26.36 7.92 8.27
CA PRO A 73 -25.23 7.42 9.02
C PRO A 73 -24.25 6.56 8.21
N PHE A 74 -24.63 6.14 6.99
CA PHE A 74 -23.78 5.26 6.19
C PHE A 74 -22.49 5.98 5.75
N PRO A 75 -21.33 5.31 5.84
CA PRO A 75 -20.06 5.86 5.39
C PRO A 75 -19.97 5.93 3.86
N ASP A 76 -20.67 5.00 3.16
CA ASP A 76 -20.69 4.93 1.70
C ASP A 76 -21.61 5.98 1.11
N ALA A 77 -21.26 6.47 -0.07
CA ALA A 77 -21.99 7.50 -0.78
C ALA A 77 -23.24 6.91 -1.43
N ILE A 78 -24.43 7.42 -1.06
CA ILE A 78 -25.73 6.95 -1.55
C ILE A 78 -26.49 8.13 -2.15
N GLY A 79 -26.97 7.95 -3.39
CA GLY A 79 -27.79 8.92 -4.10
C GLY A 79 -29.04 8.29 -4.71
N LEU A 80 -30.15 9.05 -4.71
CA LEU A 80 -31.37 8.76 -5.45
C LEU A 80 -31.53 9.80 -6.54
N LEU A 81 -31.70 9.34 -7.75
CA LEU A 81 -31.84 10.16 -8.94
C LEU A 81 -33.20 9.88 -9.62
N TRP A 82 -33.89 10.90 -10.07
CA TRP A 82 -35.15 10.77 -10.81
C TRP A 82 -34.95 11.17 -12.25
N SER A 83 -35.45 10.38 -13.21
CA SER A 83 -35.29 10.70 -14.62
C SER A 83 -36.03 12.00 -14.99
N ILE A 84 -35.39 12.83 -15.80
CA ILE A 84 -35.97 13.98 -16.50
C ILE A 84 -36.10 13.57 -17.96
N ARG A 85 -37.34 13.59 -18.46
CA ARG A 85 -37.63 13.16 -19.84
C ARG A 85 -38.10 14.34 -20.70
N ASP A 86 -37.73 14.27 -21.99
CA ASP A 86 -38.25 15.19 -23.00
C ASP A 86 -39.68 14.79 -23.45
N ASP A 87 -40.28 15.61 -24.32
CA ASP A 87 -41.64 15.37 -24.86
C ASP A 87 -41.74 14.04 -25.65
N ALA A 88 -40.60 13.48 -26.09
CA ALA A 88 -40.53 12.19 -26.76
C ALA A 88 -40.34 11.03 -25.79
N GLY A 89 -40.32 11.29 -24.49
CA GLY A 89 -40.10 10.30 -23.42
C GLY A 89 -38.65 9.86 -23.21
N ARG A 90 -37.68 10.49 -23.87
CA ARG A 90 -36.24 10.16 -23.74
C ARG A 90 -35.66 10.84 -22.51
N ILE A 91 -34.81 10.12 -21.76
CA ILE A 91 -34.11 10.68 -20.61
C ILE A 91 -33.08 11.71 -21.12
N VAL A 92 -33.17 12.94 -20.65
CA VAL A 92 -32.25 14.05 -21.00
C VAL A 92 -31.34 14.45 -19.84
N ASP A 93 -31.76 14.16 -18.60
CA ASP A 93 -30.99 14.39 -17.38
C ASP A 93 -31.60 13.58 -16.21
N PHE A 94 -30.98 13.69 -15.03
CA PHE A 94 -31.53 13.16 -13.78
C PHE A 94 -31.59 14.29 -12.73
N ASP A 95 -32.70 14.39 -12.04
CA ASP A 95 -32.88 15.24 -10.88
C ASP A 95 -32.33 14.55 -9.63
N PHE A 96 -31.55 15.27 -8.83
CA PHE A 96 -30.91 14.73 -7.62
C PHE A 96 -31.89 14.78 -6.45
N GLY A 97 -32.66 13.70 -6.25
CA GLY A 97 -33.73 13.66 -5.26
C GLY A 97 -33.31 13.42 -3.83
N TYR A 98 -32.24 12.67 -3.61
CA TYR A 98 -31.64 12.46 -2.29
C TYR A 98 -30.17 12.15 -2.43
N GLY A 99 -29.38 12.64 -1.50
CA GLY A 99 -28.00 12.26 -1.31
C GLY A 99 -27.62 12.28 0.16
N ASN A 100 -27.06 11.17 0.65
CA ASN A 100 -26.60 11.15 2.02
C ASN A 100 -25.36 12.07 2.21
N PRO A 101 -24.97 12.40 3.46
CA PRO A 101 -23.81 13.25 3.72
C PRO A 101 -22.51 12.77 3.09
N ALA A 102 -22.38 11.45 2.84
CA ALA A 102 -21.19 10.88 2.22
C ALA A 102 -21.06 11.25 0.74
N ILE A 103 -22.15 11.12 -0.06
CA ILE A 103 -22.10 11.46 -1.49
C ILE A 103 -21.90 12.97 -1.71
N MET A 104 -22.49 13.77 -0.83
CA MET A 104 -22.35 15.23 -0.88
C MET A 104 -20.90 15.66 -0.64
N ARG A 105 -20.22 15.00 0.29
CA ARG A 105 -18.79 15.24 0.55
C ARG A 105 -17.91 14.71 -0.56
N LEU A 106 -18.18 13.48 -1.03
CA LEU A 106 -17.37 12.79 -2.02
C LEU A 106 -17.27 13.58 -3.33
N PHE A 107 -18.39 14.08 -3.81
CA PHE A 107 -18.44 14.81 -5.07
C PHE A 107 -18.46 16.35 -4.90
N ALA A 108 -18.26 16.85 -3.67
CA ALA A 108 -18.34 18.28 -3.35
C ALA A 108 -19.60 18.94 -3.95
N LEU A 109 -20.72 18.22 -3.90
CA LEU A 109 -21.96 18.66 -4.54
C LEU A 109 -22.47 19.96 -3.90
N PRO A 110 -23.01 20.88 -4.71
CA PRO A 110 -23.45 22.18 -4.21
C PRO A 110 -24.58 21.98 -3.20
N ARG A 111 -24.46 22.60 -2.03
CA ARG A 111 -25.58 22.79 -1.09
C ARG A 111 -26.40 23.93 -1.60
N SER A 112 -27.33 23.67 -2.53
CA SER A 112 -28.18 24.73 -3.02
C SER A 112 -29.24 25.09 -1.96
N GLN A 113 -29.49 26.37 -1.77
CA GLN A 113 -30.57 26.84 -0.87
C GLN A 113 -31.97 26.44 -1.38
N SER A 114 -32.09 26.06 -2.65
CA SER A 114 -33.33 25.58 -3.29
C SER A 114 -33.45 24.05 -3.36
N GLY A 115 -32.42 23.30 -2.95
CA GLY A 115 -32.47 21.83 -2.84
C GLY A 115 -32.43 21.04 -4.14
N HIS A 116 -32.54 21.65 -5.31
CA HIS A 116 -32.61 20.95 -6.59
C HIS A 116 -31.46 21.32 -7.52
N PHE A 117 -30.77 20.32 -8.03
CA PHE A 117 -29.86 20.43 -9.16
C PHE A 117 -29.89 19.11 -9.96
N THR A 118 -29.53 19.19 -11.23
CA THR A 118 -29.48 17.99 -12.06
C THR A 118 -28.14 17.34 -12.04
N LEU A 119 -28.07 16.05 -12.40
CA LEU A 119 -26.86 15.28 -12.44
C LEU A 119 -25.82 15.93 -13.37
N LEU A 120 -26.23 16.36 -14.56
CA LEU A 120 -25.32 16.95 -15.54
C LEU A 120 -24.95 18.41 -15.23
N GLU A 121 -25.71 19.12 -14.40
CA GLU A 121 -25.29 20.40 -13.85
C GLU A 121 -24.17 20.22 -12.82
N ALA A 122 -24.26 19.20 -11.99
CA ALA A 122 -23.27 18.91 -10.97
C ALA A 122 -22.03 18.17 -11.53
N LEU A 123 -22.24 17.25 -12.46
CA LEU A 123 -21.23 16.34 -13.01
C LEU A 123 -21.29 16.28 -14.55
N PRO A 124 -21.00 17.40 -15.26
CA PRO A 124 -21.15 17.47 -16.72
C PRO A 124 -20.28 16.47 -17.48
N GLN A 125 -19.15 16.06 -16.90
CA GLN A 125 -18.24 15.05 -17.47
C GLN A 125 -18.91 13.69 -17.66
N MET A 126 -19.96 13.36 -16.93
CA MET A 126 -20.67 12.08 -17.06
C MET A 126 -21.31 11.86 -18.44
N ARG A 127 -21.48 12.92 -19.21
CA ARG A 127 -21.92 12.83 -20.60
C ARG A 127 -20.81 12.35 -21.53
N GLU A 128 -19.57 12.74 -21.24
CA GLU A 128 -18.39 12.45 -22.06
C GLU A 128 -17.76 11.09 -21.72
N ASP A 129 -17.81 10.68 -20.45
CA ASP A 129 -17.21 9.43 -19.97
C ASP A 129 -18.11 8.20 -20.16
N GLY A 130 -19.32 8.39 -20.68
CA GLY A 130 -20.30 7.34 -20.92
C GLY A 130 -21.17 6.96 -19.71
N SER A 131 -20.91 7.50 -18.52
CA SER A 131 -21.66 7.18 -17.30
C SER A 131 -23.14 7.55 -17.43
N PHE A 132 -23.46 8.68 -18.09
CA PHE A 132 -24.83 9.09 -18.32
C PHE A 132 -25.61 8.09 -19.21
N ALA A 133 -24.96 7.54 -20.24
CA ALA A 133 -25.57 6.54 -21.12
C ALA A 133 -25.88 5.24 -20.34
N GLU A 134 -24.98 4.81 -19.45
CA GLU A 134 -25.22 3.65 -18.59
C GLU A 134 -26.37 3.90 -17.60
N TYR A 135 -26.46 5.09 -17.00
CA TYR A 135 -27.57 5.45 -16.13
C TYR A 135 -28.91 5.42 -16.87
N THR A 136 -28.94 5.95 -18.09
CA THR A 136 -30.13 5.91 -18.96
C THR A 136 -30.51 4.45 -19.26
N ARG A 137 -29.55 3.61 -19.60
CA ARG A 137 -29.77 2.17 -19.87
C ARG A 137 -30.36 1.47 -18.65
N VAL A 138 -29.78 1.67 -17.45
CA VAL A 138 -30.29 1.07 -16.21
C VAL A 138 -31.72 1.50 -15.93
N CYS A 139 -32.02 2.80 -16.11
CA CYS A 139 -33.35 3.33 -15.88
C CYS A 139 -34.38 2.74 -16.86
N ASP A 140 -34.03 2.58 -18.13
CA ASP A 140 -34.95 2.07 -19.17
C ASP A 140 -35.10 0.53 -19.09
N THR A 141 -33.98 -0.22 -18.93
CA THR A 141 -34.02 -1.70 -18.97
C THR A 141 -34.30 -2.34 -17.61
N GLY A 142 -33.92 -1.66 -16.51
CA GLY A 142 -33.92 -2.25 -15.16
C GLY A 142 -32.74 -3.16 -14.85
N GLU A 143 -31.81 -3.36 -15.79
CA GLU A 143 -30.61 -4.17 -15.55
C GLU A 143 -29.60 -3.38 -14.72
N PRO A 144 -29.20 -3.87 -13.54
CA PRO A 144 -28.20 -3.18 -12.70
C PRO A 144 -26.86 -3.00 -13.41
N PHE A 145 -26.15 -1.95 -13.05
CA PHE A 145 -24.81 -1.65 -13.54
C PHE A 145 -23.81 -1.60 -12.39
N VAL A 146 -22.64 -2.19 -12.59
CA VAL A 146 -21.54 -2.16 -11.61
C VAL A 146 -20.25 -1.92 -12.36
N ASP A 147 -19.51 -0.90 -11.94
CA ASP A 147 -18.20 -0.60 -12.49
C ASP A 147 -17.24 -0.08 -11.40
N GLU A 148 -15.96 -0.18 -11.72
CA GLU A 148 -14.90 0.50 -10.98
C GLU A 148 -14.27 1.55 -11.88
N PHE A 149 -14.07 2.74 -11.33
CA PHE A 149 -13.44 3.83 -12.06
C PHE A 149 -12.42 4.54 -11.17
N SER A 150 -11.34 4.99 -11.80
CA SER A 150 -10.33 5.79 -11.10
C SER A 150 -10.70 7.26 -11.23
N TYR A 151 -10.70 7.94 -10.10
CA TYR A 151 -10.90 9.37 -10.03
C TYR A 151 -9.57 10.06 -9.73
N ASP A 152 -9.19 11.00 -10.60
CA ASP A 152 -8.09 11.96 -10.37
C ASP A 152 -8.62 13.33 -10.84
N THR A 153 -9.61 13.84 -10.11
CA THR A 153 -10.38 15.02 -10.52
C THR A 153 -10.51 15.98 -9.36
N GLN A 154 -10.40 17.26 -9.68
CA GLN A 154 -10.62 18.32 -8.73
C GLN A 154 -12.15 18.59 -8.61
N PHE A 155 -12.68 18.47 -7.40
CA PHE A 155 -14.06 18.88 -7.09
C PHE A 155 -14.01 20.01 -6.07
N GLY A 156 -14.49 21.20 -6.47
CA GLY A 156 -14.39 22.40 -5.63
C GLY A 156 -12.93 22.70 -5.23
N GLU A 157 -12.65 22.83 -3.93
CA GLU A 157 -11.30 23.04 -3.41
C GLU A 157 -10.53 21.73 -3.13
N GLY A 158 -11.17 20.58 -3.32
CA GLY A 158 -10.60 19.25 -3.03
C GLY A 158 -10.22 18.45 -4.27
N TRP A 159 -9.18 17.62 -4.15
CA TRP A 159 -8.85 16.58 -5.12
C TRP A 159 -9.36 15.25 -4.61
N ILE A 160 -10.14 14.54 -5.43
CA ILE A 160 -10.50 13.14 -5.20
C ILE A 160 -9.60 12.31 -6.10
N ARG A 161 -8.74 11.53 -5.47
CA ARG A 161 -7.85 10.59 -6.16
C ARG A 161 -8.02 9.22 -5.54
N GLY A 162 -8.51 8.28 -6.34
CA GLY A 162 -8.73 6.95 -5.83
C GLY A 162 -9.48 6.05 -6.80
N THR A 163 -9.85 4.87 -6.32
CA THR A 163 -10.67 3.91 -7.04
C THR A 163 -12.02 3.82 -6.34
N LEU A 164 -13.07 4.12 -7.08
CA LEU A 164 -14.45 4.08 -6.62
C LEU A 164 -15.17 2.89 -7.27
N LEU A 165 -15.91 2.13 -6.48
CA LEU A 165 -16.84 1.11 -6.96
C LEU A 165 -18.23 1.71 -6.99
N ARG A 166 -18.84 1.80 -8.18
CA ARG A 166 -20.21 2.27 -8.37
C ARG A 166 -21.15 1.11 -8.63
N ARG A 167 -22.28 1.12 -7.93
CA ARG A 167 -23.40 0.21 -8.16
C ARG A 167 -24.64 1.03 -8.41
N THR A 168 -25.31 0.78 -9.53
CA THR A 168 -26.50 1.51 -9.95
C THR A 168 -27.63 0.52 -10.20
N ALA A 169 -28.80 0.78 -9.63
CA ALA A 169 -30.00 -0.03 -9.80
C ALA A 169 -31.21 0.87 -10.05
N LYS A 170 -32.18 0.35 -10.82
CA LYS A 170 -33.45 1.05 -11.08
C LYS A 170 -34.28 1.16 -9.81
N LEU A 171 -34.86 2.34 -9.57
CA LEU A 171 -35.80 2.60 -8.49
C LEU A 171 -36.96 3.43 -9.04
N GLY A 172 -38.11 2.79 -9.32
CA GLY A 172 -39.24 3.46 -9.96
C GLY A 172 -38.88 4.00 -11.35
N ASP A 173 -39.13 5.30 -11.60
CA ASP A 173 -38.61 6.00 -12.79
C ASP A 173 -37.33 6.78 -12.47
N GLY A 174 -36.42 6.13 -11.78
CA GLY A 174 -35.15 6.69 -11.37
C GLY A 174 -34.13 5.63 -11.02
N LEU A 175 -33.10 6.02 -10.27
CA LEU A 175 -31.94 5.21 -9.93
C LEU A 175 -31.58 5.32 -8.45
N LEU A 176 -31.18 4.21 -7.88
CA LEU A 176 -30.37 4.16 -6.66
C LEU A 176 -28.90 4.01 -7.08
N VAL A 177 -28.05 4.92 -6.63
CA VAL A 177 -26.61 4.90 -6.89
C VAL A 177 -25.87 4.76 -5.55
N LEU A 178 -25.03 3.75 -5.47
CA LEU A 178 -24.11 3.50 -4.35
C LEU A 178 -22.68 3.65 -4.86
N VAL A 179 -21.87 4.48 -4.20
CA VAL A 179 -20.45 4.67 -4.52
C VAL A 179 -19.62 4.40 -3.28
N ILE A 180 -18.70 3.46 -3.41
CA ILE A 180 -17.84 2.97 -2.33
C ILE A 180 -16.40 3.32 -2.68
N ASP A 181 -15.67 3.95 -1.77
CA ASP A 181 -14.23 4.14 -1.92
C ASP A 181 -13.51 2.82 -1.61
N VAL A 182 -12.94 2.21 -2.65
CA VAL A 182 -12.20 0.96 -2.56
C VAL A 182 -10.69 1.16 -2.74
N THR A 183 -10.22 2.40 -2.66
CA THR A 183 -8.82 2.78 -2.90
C THR A 183 -7.86 1.99 -2.02
N GLU A 184 -8.09 1.99 -0.72
CA GLU A 184 -7.23 1.29 0.24
C GLU A 184 -7.30 -0.23 0.04
N GLN A 185 -8.49 -0.77 -0.20
CA GLN A 185 -8.66 -2.19 -0.49
C GLN A 185 -7.89 -2.59 -1.76
N ARG A 186 -8.01 -1.83 -2.84
CA ARG A 186 -7.31 -2.11 -4.10
C ARG A 186 -5.80 -1.95 -3.97
N ARG A 187 -5.35 -0.99 -3.17
CA ARG A 187 -3.94 -0.83 -2.85
C ARG A 187 -3.40 -2.06 -2.12
N MET A 188 -4.09 -2.51 -1.08
CA MET A 188 -3.70 -3.72 -0.34
C MET A 188 -3.70 -4.97 -1.22
N GLU A 189 -4.72 -5.14 -2.10
CA GLU A 189 -4.76 -6.25 -3.06
C GLU A 189 -3.60 -6.20 -4.05
N ALA A 190 -3.26 -5.01 -4.56
CA ALA A 190 -2.14 -4.83 -5.48
C ALA A 190 -0.78 -5.10 -4.79
N GLU A 191 -0.62 -4.63 -3.56
CA GLU A 191 0.56 -4.91 -2.73
C GLU A 191 0.71 -6.41 -2.46
N LEU A 192 -0.40 -7.10 -2.13
CA LEU A 192 -0.41 -8.55 -1.88
C LEU A 192 -0.08 -9.35 -3.15
N ARG A 193 -0.65 -8.97 -4.31
CA ARG A 193 -0.32 -9.60 -5.59
C ARG A 193 1.14 -9.40 -5.97
N GLY A 194 1.62 -8.16 -5.91
CA GLY A 194 3.02 -7.84 -6.17
C GLY A 194 3.97 -8.61 -5.26
N PHE A 195 3.61 -8.74 -3.97
CA PHE A 195 4.32 -9.58 -3.01
C PHE A 195 4.37 -11.06 -3.45
N ALA A 196 3.22 -11.65 -3.80
CA ALA A 196 3.14 -13.05 -4.21
C ALA A 196 3.98 -13.33 -5.47
N ASP A 197 3.95 -12.44 -6.46
CA ASP A 197 4.70 -12.56 -7.71
C ASP A 197 6.22 -12.53 -7.47
N ILE A 198 6.68 -11.59 -6.63
CA ILE A 198 8.11 -11.46 -6.29
C ILE A 198 8.59 -12.68 -5.50
N VAL A 199 7.81 -13.12 -4.49
CA VAL A 199 8.13 -14.33 -3.70
C VAL A 199 8.23 -15.55 -4.60
N ALA A 200 7.26 -15.74 -5.52
CA ALA A 200 7.26 -16.87 -6.44
C ALA A 200 8.46 -16.86 -7.40
N HIS A 201 8.85 -15.66 -7.87
CA HIS A 201 10.03 -15.48 -8.72
C HIS A 201 11.32 -15.86 -7.96
N ASP A 202 11.53 -15.27 -6.77
CA ASP A 202 12.77 -15.40 -6.01
C ASP A 202 12.93 -16.79 -5.35
N LEU A 203 11.81 -17.51 -5.13
CA LEU A 203 11.86 -18.94 -4.74
C LEU A 203 12.16 -19.84 -5.92
N ARG A 204 11.68 -19.50 -7.13
CA ARG A 204 11.93 -20.33 -8.32
C ARG A 204 13.41 -20.41 -8.68
N GLU A 205 14.15 -19.32 -8.51
CA GLU A 205 15.59 -19.28 -8.84
C GLU A 205 16.42 -20.32 -8.05
N PRO A 206 16.43 -20.32 -6.68
CA PRO A 206 17.20 -21.30 -5.92
C PRO A 206 16.70 -22.73 -6.11
N ILE A 207 15.37 -22.94 -6.28
CA ILE A 207 14.81 -24.28 -6.55
C ILE A 207 15.27 -24.80 -7.91
N THR A 208 15.28 -23.97 -8.95
CA THR A 208 15.81 -24.34 -10.27
C THR A 208 17.31 -24.64 -10.18
N GLY A 209 18.07 -23.86 -9.42
CA GLY A 209 19.50 -24.13 -9.15
C GLY A 209 19.71 -25.49 -8.47
N ILE A 210 18.93 -25.81 -7.44
CA ILE A 210 18.96 -27.09 -6.74
C ILE A 210 18.66 -28.23 -7.72
N ALA A 211 17.58 -28.14 -8.51
CA ALA A 211 17.20 -29.16 -9.47
C ALA A 211 18.30 -29.41 -10.52
N HIS A 212 18.94 -28.33 -11.01
CA HIS A 212 20.05 -28.45 -11.95
C HIS A 212 21.28 -29.14 -11.34
N LEU A 213 21.66 -28.77 -10.11
CA LEU A 213 22.77 -29.38 -9.39
C LEU A 213 22.53 -30.86 -9.08
N VAL A 214 21.29 -31.24 -8.71
CA VAL A 214 20.89 -32.65 -8.51
C VAL A 214 21.01 -33.42 -9.83
N THR A 215 20.51 -32.88 -10.94
CA THR A 215 20.68 -33.54 -12.26
C THR A 215 22.17 -33.73 -12.65
N LEU A 216 23.03 -32.77 -12.31
CA LEU A 216 24.47 -32.93 -12.53
C LEU A 216 25.10 -34.06 -11.68
N LEU A 217 24.65 -34.19 -10.43
CA LEU A 217 25.08 -35.26 -9.54
C LEU A 217 24.60 -36.64 -10.03
N GLU A 218 23.34 -36.74 -10.47
CA GLU A 218 22.80 -37.99 -11.04
C GLU A 218 23.53 -38.45 -12.29
N ARG A 219 23.94 -37.53 -13.18
CA ARG A 219 24.73 -37.86 -14.39
C ARG A 219 26.14 -38.33 -14.11
N ARG A 220 26.64 -38.06 -12.91
CA ARG A 220 27.99 -38.46 -12.45
C ARG A 220 27.91 -39.43 -11.28
N ALA A 221 26.89 -40.29 -11.24
CA ALA A 221 26.65 -41.21 -10.12
C ALA A 221 27.82 -42.13 -9.79
N ASP A 222 28.66 -42.45 -10.78
CA ASP A 222 29.83 -43.32 -10.61
C ASP A 222 31.09 -42.59 -10.11
N THR A 223 30.98 -41.27 -9.87
CA THR A 223 32.12 -40.44 -9.40
C THR A 223 31.79 -39.80 -8.07
N PRO A 224 32.72 -39.72 -7.10
CA PRO A 224 32.44 -38.99 -5.86
C PRO A 224 31.98 -37.56 -6.13
N PRO A 225 30.96 -37.07 -5.41
CA PRO A 225 30.44 -35.70 -5.58
C PRO A 225 31.53 -34.66 -5.41
N ASP A 226 31.61 -33.72 -6.36
CA ASP A 226 32.54 -32.60 -6.22
C ASP A 226 32.13 -31.73 -5.00
N PRO A 227 33.05 -31.48 -4.03
CA PRO A 227 32.78 -30.63 -2.87
C PRO A 227 32.21 -29.23 -3.24
N ALA A 228 32.64 -28.67 -4.38
CA ALA A 228 32.15 -27.40 -4.88
C ALA A 228 30.66 -27.46 -5.25
N VAL A 229 30.22 -28.56 -5.90
CA VAL A 229 28.80 -28.77 -6.26
C VAL A 229 27.93 -28.94 -5.01
N LEU A 230 28.44 -29.69 -4.02
CA LEU A 230 27.76 -29.81 -2.71
C LEU A 230 27.67 -28.47 -1.96
N GLY A 231 28.71 -27.65 -2.05
CA GLY A 231 28.73 -26.29 -1.50
C GLY A 231 27.65 -25.40 -2.13
N LEU A 232 27.55 -25.42 -3.47
CA LEU A 232 26.52 -24.67 -4.20
C LEU A 232 25.10 -25.16 -3.88
N LEU A 233 24.90 -26.46 -3.73
CA LEU A 233 23.62 -27.05 -3.34
C LEU A 233 23.19 -26.58 -1.94
N ARG A 234 24.12 -26.63 -0.96
CA ARG A 234 23.87 -26.11 0.39
C ARG A 234 23.52 -24.63 0.37
N ALA A 235 24.30 -23.81 -0.34
CA ALA A 235 24.05 -22.37 -0.45
C ALA A 235 22.68 -22.05 -1.08
N SER A 236 22.27 -22.81 -2.11
CA SER A 236 20.97 -22.65 -2.74
C SER A 236 19.80 -23.04 -1.81
N THR A 237 19.98 -24.14 -1.06
CA THR A 237 19.00 -24.60 -0.05
C THR A 237 18.85 -23.58 1.08
N GLU A 238 19.94 -23.04 1.57
CA GLU A 238 19.94 -22.04 2.65
C GLU A 238 19.29 -20.73 2.18
N ARG A 239 19.53 -20.30 0.94
CA ARG A 239 18.84 -19.14 0.34
C ARG A 239 17.33 -19.36 0.26
N ALA A 240 16.88 -20.53 -0.23
CA ALA A 240 15.46 -20.84 -0.31
C ALA A 240 14.81 -20.84 1.09
N ARG A 241 15.48 -21.44 2.09
CA ARG A 241 15.02 -21.45 3.47
C ARG A 241 14.91 -20.02 4.05
N SER A 242 15.93 -19.20 3.87
CA SER A 242 15.94 -17.81 4.34
C SER A 242 14.84 -16.98 3.70
N LEU A 243 14.49 -17.22 2.43
CA LEU A 243 13.35 -16.58 1.76
C LEU A 243 12.04 -16.98 2.40
N ILE A 244 11.81 -18.29 2.62
CA ILE A 244 10.59 -18.81 3.26
C ILE A 244 10.43 -18.23 4.67
N ASP A 245 11.49 -18.28 5.48
CA ASP A 245 11.50 -17.75 6.85
C ASP A 245 11.24 -16.24 6.88
N GLY A 246 11.76 -15.50 5.88
CA GLY A 246 11.53 -14.08 5.69
C GLY A 246 10.05 -13.78 5.38
N VAL A 247 9.48 -14.50 4.42
CA VAL A 247 8.07 -14.38 4.02
C VAL A 247 7.11 -14.67 5.17
N LEU A 248 7.35 -15.78 5.88
CA LEU A 248 6.53 -16.16 7.05
C LEU A 248 6.63 -15.12 8.16
N ALA A 249 7.79 -14.52 8.37
CA ALA A 249 7.95 -13.46 9.35
C ALA A 249 7.22 -12.18 8.97
N TYR A 250 7.28 -11.80 7.70
CA TYR A 250 6.55 -10.64 7.22
C TYR A 250 5.03 -10.83 7.38
N ALA A 251 4.52 -11.99 7.03
CA ALA A 251 3.10 -12.33 7.19
C ALA A 251 2.63 -12.26 8.66
N ARG A 252 3.47 -12.73 9.59
CA ARG A 252 3.15 -12.76 11.02
C ARG A 252 3.45 -11.47 11.78
N ALA A 253 4.11 -10.52 11.17
CA ALA A 253 4.50 -9.27 11.84
C ALA A 253 3.31 -8.39 12.27
N GLY A 254 2.07 -8.69 11.82
CA GLY A 254 0.84 -8.03 12.27
C GLY A 254 0.15 -8.70 13.47
N GLU A 255 0.53 -9.93 13.83
CA GLU A 255 -0.01 -10.67 14.96
C GLU A 255 0.89 -10.44 16.17
N MET A 256 0.50 -9.57 17.12
CA MET A 256 1.36 -9.19 18.23
C MET A 256 0.77 -9.63 19.58
N GLN A 257 1.66 -10.11 20.43
CA GLN A 257 1.40 -10.28 21.86
C GLN A 257 2.19 -9.21 22.62
N LEU A 258 1.50 -8.12 23.00
CA LEU A 258 2.13 -7.02 23.70
C LEU A 258 2.32 -7.34 25.18
N GLU A 259 3.58 -7.46 25.60
CA GLU A 259 4.01 -7.68 26.97
C GLU A 259 5.14 -6.71 27.37
N PRO A 260 5.46 -6.53 28.64
CA PRO A 260 6.67 -5.81 29.03
C PRO A 260 7.91 -6.57 28.57
N VAL A 261 8.80 -5.89 27.83
CA VAL A 261 10.00 -6.47 27.22
C VAL A 261 11.22 -5.65 27.59
N ALA A 262 12.17 -6.25 28.29
CA ALA A 262 13.47 -5.67 28.55
C ALA A 262 14.34 -5.78 27.29
N LEU A 263 14.57 -4.69 26.56
CA LEU A 263 15.38 -4.71 25.34
C LEU A 263 16.82 -5.13 25.58
N ALA A 264 17.36 -4.87 26.77
CA ALA A 264 18.69 -5.32 27.15
C ALA A 264 18.80 -6.87 27.14
N ALA A 265 17.83 -7.57 27.74
CA ALA A 265 17.79 -9.02 27.75
C ALA A 265 17.68 -9.62 26.33
N LEU A 266 16.85 -8.99 25.45
CA LEU A 266 16.80 -9.40 24.04
C LEU A 266 18.11 -9.19 23.31
N MET A 267 18.86 -8.12 23.63
CA MET A 267 20.16 -7.89 23.03
C MET A 267 21.20 -8.91 23.48
N ASP A 268 21.16 -9.36 24.73
CA ASP A 268 22.02 -10.45 25.22
C ASP A 268 21.76 -11.76 24.44
N GLU A 269 20.49 -12.11 24.20
CA GLU A 269 20.13 -13.26 23.37
C GLU A 269 20.62 -13.11 21.92
N VAL A 270 20.44 -11.92 21.32
CA VAL A 270 20.91 -11.62 19.96
C VAL A 270 22.44 -11.71 19.87
N ALA A 271 23.16 -11.20 20.87
CA ALA A 271 24.61 -11.27 20.93
C ALA A 271 25.10 -12.72 20.99
N GLU A 272 24.43 -13.56 21.79
CA GLU A 272 24.77 -14.99 21.88
C GLU A 272 24.53 -15.74 20.57
N ASP A 273 23.37 -15.51 19.91
CA ASP A 273 23.04 -16.10 18.61
C ASP A 273 24.08 -15.73 17.53
N LEU A 274 24.53 -14.48 17.54
CA LEU A 274 25.48 -13.96 16.55
C LEU A 274 26.95 -14.13 16.93
N ARG A 275 27.25 -14.63 18.14
CA ARG A 275 28.60 -14.81 18.66
C ARG A 275 29.56 -15.48 17.66
N PRO A 276 29.22 -16.59 16.99
CA PRO A 276 30.14 -17.20 16.03
C PRO A 276 30.56 -16.24 14.91
N ARG A 277 29.61 -15.45 14.38
CA ARG A 277 29.87 -14.48 13.31
C ARG A 277 30.63 -13.25 13.81
N LEU A 278 30.34 -12.78 15.03
CA LEU A 278 31.07 -11.68 15.66
C LEU A 278 32.55 -12.05 15.86
N VAL A 279 32.83 -13.27 16.35
CA VAL A 279 34.18 -13.77 16.54
C VAL A 279 34.91 -13.96 15.20
N GLU A 280 34.25 -14.58 14.21
CA GLU A 280 34.83 -14.82 12.88
C GLU A 280 35.24 -13.52 12.18
N THR A 281 34.46 -12.45 12.36
CA THR A 281 34.69 -11.16 11.70
C THR A 281 35.53 -10.19 12.55
N GLY A 282 35.85 -10.53 13.79
CA GLY A 282 36.51 -9.66 14.74
C GLY A 282 35.63 -8.46 15.15
N ALA A 283 34.30 -8.61 15.04
CA ALA A 283 33.37 -7.56 15.33
C ALA A 283 33.28 -7.22 16.83
N THR A 284 33.09 -5.95 17.15
CA THR A 284 32.77 -5.48 18.50
C THR A 284 31.32 -5.04 18.55
N LEU A 285 30.59 -5.46 19.58
CA LEU A 285 29.22 -5.06 19.85
C LEU A 285 29.20 -4.31 21.18
N ASP A 286 28.90 -3.02 21.14
CA ASP A 286 28.76 -2.15 22.31
C ASP A 286 27.25 -1.87 22.53
N VAL A 287 26.76 -2.24 23.70
CA VAL A 287 25.34 -2.11 24.07
C VAL A 287 25.23 -1.14 25.23
N GLY A 288 24.67 0.03 24.97
CA GLY A 288 24.38 1.00 26.01
C GLY A 288 23.11 0.66 26.81
N ASP A 289 22.66 1.62 27.62
CA ASP A 289 21.44 1.44 28.39
C ASP A 289 20.21 1.32 27.47
N LEU A 290 19.45 0.22 27.59
CA LEU A 290 18.25 -0.04 26.83
C LEU A 290 17.02 -0.13 27.75
N PRO A 291 15.88 0.47 27.37
CA PRO A 291 14.68 0.52 28.19
C PRO A 291 13.91 -0.81 28.17
N GLU A 292 12.97 -0.90 29.11
CA GLU A 292 11.83 -1.80 29.02
C GLU A 292 10.71 -1.11 28.22
N VAL A 293 10.10 -1.84 27.28
CA VAL A 293 9.04 -1.36 26.39
C VAL A 293 7.88 -2.33 26.34
N ARG A 294 6.68 -1.87 25.95
CA ARG A 294 5.58 -2.78 25.64
C ARG A 294 5.67 -3.24 24.20
N GLY A 295 5.85 -4.55 23.98
CA GLY A 295 6.01 -5.10 22.66
C GLY A 295 5.91 -6.62 22.60
N ASP A 296 6.06 -7.18 21.41
CA ASP A 296 6.20 -8.62 21.19
C ASP A 296 7.68 -8.99 21.21
N ALA A 297 8.11 -9.74 22.23
CA ALA A 297 9.51 -10.08 22.44
C ALA A 297 10.15 -10.80 21.24
N ARG A 298 9.42 -11.71 20.57
CA ARG A 298 9.93 -12.46 19.42
C ARG A 298 10.15 -11.56 18.21
N GLN A 299 9.22 -10.63 17.96
CA GLN A 299 9.32 -9.71 16.83
C GLN A 299 10.42 -8.67 17.06
N LEU A 300 10.50 -8.10 18.26
CA LEU A 300 11.58 -7.15 18.63
C LEU A 300 12.95 -7.81 18.59
N ARG A 301 13.10 -9.04 19.11
CA ARG A 301 14.35 -9.83 18.99
C ARG A 301 14.75 -10.01 17.52
N ARG A 302 13.81 -10.37 16.66
CA ARG A 302 14.05 -10.53 15.23
C ARG A 302 14.47 -9.23 14.55
N LEU A 303 13.84 -8.10 14.91
CA LEU A 303 14.22 -6.78 14.41
C LEU A 303 15.66 -6.46 14.78
N LEU A 304 16.03 -6.60 16.05
CA LEU A 304 17.40 -6.36 16.55
C LEU A 304 18.41 -7.30 15.88
N GLN A 305 18.10 -8.59 15.79
CA GLN A 305 18.94 -9.60 15.13
C GLN A 305 19.19 -9.26 13.66
N ASN A 306 18.15 -8.83 12.92
CA ASN A 306 18.31 -8.41 11.53
C ASN A 306 19.23 -7.19 11.38
N LEU A 307 19.09 -6.19 12.24
CA LEU A 307 19.93 -4.98 12.17
C LEU A 307 21.39 -5.29 12.51
N VAL A 308 21.65 -6.04 13.60
CA VAL A 308 23.00 -6.42 14.00
C VAL A 308 23.64 -7.34 12.97
N ALA A 309 22.91 -8.33 12.44
CA ALA A 309 23.41 -9.21 11.39
C ALA A 309 23.74 -8.43 10.10
N ASN A 310 22.96 -7.41 9.75
CA ASN A 310 23.27 -6.51 8.62
C ASN A 310 24.54 -5.71 8.87
N ALA A 311 24.76 -5.18 10.06
CA ALA A 311 25.96 -4.46 10.44
C ALA A 311 27.23 -5.32 10.28
N VAL A 312 27.19 -6.59 10.69
CA VAL A 312 28.31 -7.56 10.48
C VAL A 312 28.50 -7.86 9.01
N LYS A 313 27.42 -7.99 8.25
CA LYS A 313 27.44 -8.40 6.85
C LYS A 313 27.97 -7.31 5.92
N PHE A 314 27.50 -6.08 6.09
CA PHE A 314 27.84 -4.93 5.24
C PHE A 314 29.04 -4.13 5.77
N ARG A 315 30.00 -4.85 6.37
CA ARG A 315 31.25 -4.27 6.89
C ARG A 315 32.12 -3.67 5.79
N GLY A 316 32.86 -2.66 6.16
CA GLY A 316 33.96 -2.12 5.36
C GLY A 316 35.24 -2.99 5.49
N PRO A 317 36.39 -2.43 5.12
CA PRO A 317 37.69 -3.12 5.25
C PRO A 317 38.12 -3.31 6.73
N ASP A 318 37.68 -2.45 7.63
CA ASP A 318 37.97 -2.51 9.05
C ASP A 318 37.05 -3.52 9.78
N PRO A 319 37.48 -4.05 10.94
CA PRO A 319 36.63 -4.88 11.78
C PRO A 319 35.28 -4.14 12.12
N PRO A 320 34.15 -4.85 12.07
CA PRO A 320 32.86 -4.24 12.36
C PRO A 320 32.81 -3.71 13.79
N ARG A 321 32.36 -2.47 13.94
CA ARG A 321 32.03 -1.85 15.23
C ARG A 321 30.56 -1.51 15.22
N ILE A 322 29.81 -2.12 16.13
CA ILE A 322 28.37 -2.01 16.21
C ILE A 322 28.02 -1.43 17.56
N ALA A 323 27.29 -0.32 17.57
CA ALA A 323 26.81 0.32 18.79
C ALA A 323 25.28 0.31 18.81
N VAL A 324 24.71 -0.18 19.93
CA VAL A 324 23.26 -0.18 20.15
C VAL A 324 22.95 0.73 21.32
N SER A 325 22.07 1.71 21.12
CA SER A 325 21.72 2.69 22.16
C SER A 325 20.25 3.06 22.07
N ALA A 326 19.67 3.58 23.15
CA ALA A 326 18.34 4.12 23.17
C ALA A 326 18.35 5.55 23.70
N ARG A 327 17.49 6.39 23.15
CA ARG A 327 17.23 7.76 23.63
C ARG A 327 15.77 7.92 23.93
N GLU A 328 15.48 8.53 25.06
CA GLU A 328 14.13 8.89 25.43
C GLU A 328 13.65 10.09 24.60
N GLY A 329 12.51 9.96 23.92
CA GLY A 329 11.78 11.04 23.27
C GLY A 329 10.52 11.42 24.07
N ALA A 330 9.74 12.38 23.58
CA ALA A 330 8.56 12.89 24.30
C ALA A 330 7.51 11.80 24.57
N GLU A 331 7.22 10.95 23.60
CA GLU A 331 6.20 9.89 23.69
C GLU A 331 6.73 8.51 23.29
N GLN A 332 7.96 8.43 22.80
CA GLN A 332 8.55 7.23 22.22
C GLN A 332 10.03 7.11 22.57
N TRP A 333 10.50 5.89 22.67
CA TRP A 333 11.93 5.58 22.65
C TRP A 333 12.45 5.57 21.21
N VAL A 334 13.64 6.13 21.00
CA VAL A 334 14.39 6.00 19.75
C VAL A 334 15.56 5.06 20.00
N VAL A 335 15.47 3.86 19.43
CA VAL A 335 16.55 2.87 19.47
C VAL A 335 17.40 3.01 18.22
N THR A 336 18.71 3.01 18.37
CA THR A 336 19.71 3.18 17.31
C THR A 336 20.63 1.98 17.28
N VAL A 337 20.82 1.40 16.09
CA VAL A 337 21.88 0.42 15.79
C VAL A 337 22.79 1.08 14.77
N ALA A 338 24.00 1.45 15.19
CA ALA A 338 25.00 2.12 14.36
C ALA A 338 26.14 1.17 14.02
N ASP A 339 26.64 1.25 12.80
CA ASP A 339 27.77 0.47 12.29
C ASP A 339 28.82 1.38 11.61
N ASN A 340 30.03 0.86 11.44
CA ASN A 340 31.11 1.49 10.68
C ASN A 340 31.29 0.84 9.29
N GLY A 341 30.23 0.29 8.71
CA GLY A 341 30.26 -0.44 7.45
C GLY A 341 30.33 0.46 6.22
N ILE A 342 29.91 -0.09 5.06
CA ILE A 342 29.97 0.61 3.76
C ILE A 342 28.91 1.71 3.61
N GLY A 343 27.97 1.82 4.55
CA GLY A 343 26.89 2.81 4.53
C GLY A 343 25.78 2.50 3.52
N VAL A 344 24.74 3.32 3.56
CA VAL A 344 23.61 3.27 2.61
C VAL A 344 23.57 4.59 1.82
N PRO A 345 23.57 4.55 0.47
CA PRO A 345 23.45 5.75 -0.34
C PRO A 345 22.16 6.51 -0.03
N PRO A 346 22.16 7.88 0.06
CA PRO A 346 20.96 8.65 0.37
C PRO A 346 19.78 8.39 -0.55
N ALA A 347 20.03 8.09 -1.81
CA ALA A 347 18.98 7.76 -2.79
C ALA A 347 18.23 6.46 -2.48
N ASP A 348 18.79 5.60 -1.63
CA ASP A 348 18.23 4.30 -1.27
C ASP A 348 17.65 4.25 0.15
N HIS A 349 17.74 5.34 0.94
CA HIS A 349 17.30 5.36 2.34
C HIS A 349 15.85 4.90 2.53
N ASP A 350 14.93 5.32 1.66
CA ASP A 350 13.53 4.89 1.72
C ASP A 350 13.31 3.53 1.06
N ARG A 351 14.11 3.23 0.02
CA ARG A 351 13.94 2.04 -0.80
C ARG A 351 14.39 0.76 -0.13
N ILE A 352 15.42 0.80 0.72
CA ILE A 352 15.97 -0.40 1.37
C ILE A 352 14.99 -1.11 2.30
N PHE A 353 13.93 -0.44 2.73
CA PHE A 353 12.86 -1.01 3.53
C PHE A 353 11.74 -1.62 2.68
N ALA A 354 11.76 -1.45 1.36
CA ALA A 354 10.87 -2.16 0.46
C ALA A 354 11.36 -3.61 0.29
N MET A 355 10.41 -4.53 0.16
CA MET A 355 10.72 -5.95 0.00
C MET A 355 11.60 -6.19 -1.22
N PHE A 356 12.55 -7.15 -1.11
CA PHE A 356 13.46 -7.59 -2.16
C PHE A 356 14.37 -6.48 -2.71
N THR A 357 14.44 -5.34 -2.04
CA THR A 357 15.33 -4.26 -2.40
C THR A 357 16.70 -4.48 -1.80
N ARG A 358 17.74 -4.26 -2.62
CA ARG A 358 19.15 -4.31 -2.20
C ARG A 358 19.83 -3.01 -2.61
N ALA A 359 20.46 -2.32 -1.68
CA ALA A 359 21.31 -1.17 -1.97
C ALA A 359 22.62 -1.61 -2.68
N HIS A 360 23.15 -2.78 -2.29
CA HIS A 360 24.39 -3.34 -2.85
C HIS A 360 24.10 -4.72 -3.45
N ARG A 361 24.22 -4.84 -4.78
CA ARG A 361 23.94 -6.10 -5.52
C ARG A 361 24.98 -7.20 -5.29
N ASP A 362 26.18 -6.81 -4.89
CA ASP A 362 27.33 -7.71 -4.73
C ASP A 362 27.34 -8.47 -3.40
N HIS A 363 26.38 -8.18 -2.50
CA HIS A 363 26.29 -8.85 -1.21
C HIS A 363 25.10 -9.82 -1.17
N ASP A 364 25.34 -11.03 -0.67
CA ASP A 364 24.29 -12.05 -0.51
C ASP A 364 23.14 -11.55 0.39
N GLY A 365 21.91 -11.87 0.05
CA GLY A 365 20.75 -11.57 0.90
C GLY A 365 19.44 -11.57 0.15
N THR A 366 18.36 -11.83 0.87
CA THR A 366 17.01 -11.96 0.34
C THR A 366 16.31 -10.60 0.12
N GLY A 367 16.83 -9.50 0.69
CA GLY A 367 16.16 -8.20 0.66
C GLY A 367 14.85 -8.12 1.47
N ILE A 368 14.58 -9.12 2.32
CA ILE A 368 13.36 -9.19 3.15
C ILE A 368 13.60 -8.66 4.56
N GLY A 369 14.82 -8.78 5.08
CA GLY A 369 15.13 -8.48 6.50
C GLY A 369 14.73 -7.07 6.93
N LEU A 370 15.08 -6.04 6.16
CA LEU A 370 14.73 -4.65 6.48
C LEU A 370 13.22 -4.36 6.30
N ALA A 371 12.56 -5.01 5.34
CA ALA A 371 11.12 -4.93 5.19
C ALA A 371 10.37 -5.53 6.40
N VAL A 372 10.88 -6.64 6.95
CA VAL A 372 10.37 -7.19 8.22
C VAL A 372 10.61 -6.21 9.37
N CYS A 373 11.80 -5.59 9.46
CA CYS A 373 12.08 -4.58 10.48
C CYS A 373 11.08 -3.41 10.42
N ARG A 374 10.79 -2.92 9.22
CA ARG A 374 9.81 -1.86 9.01
C ARG A 374 8.41 -2.29 9.47
N ARG A 375 7.96 -3.46 9.04
CA ARG A 375 6.65 -4.00 9.42
C ARG A 375 6.52 -4.20 10.93
N VAL A 376 7.58 -4.68 11.58
CA VAL A 376 7.62 -4.84 13.04
C VAL A 376 7.54 -3.48 13.74
N ALA A 377 8.33 -2.49 13.32
CA ALA A 377 8.30 -1.15 13.93
C ALA A 377 6.91 -0.50 13.78
N GLU A 378 6.32 -0.56 12.57
CA GLU A 378 4.99 -0.02 12.28
C GLU A 378 3.89 -0.74 13.10
N ALA A 379 3.97 -2.06 13.22
CA ALA A 379 3.02 -2.84 14.03
C ALA A 379 3.09 -2.44 15.51
N HIS A 380 4.26 -2.05 16.03
CA HIS A 380 4.42 -1.51 17.39
C HIS A 380 4.05 -0.02 17.51
N GLY A 381 3.47 0.60 16.47
CA GLY A 381 3.09 2.02 16.47
C GLY A 381 4.28 2.99 16.31
N GLY A 382 5.43 2.48 15.88
CA GLY A 382 6.63 3.25 15.61
C GLY A 382 6.95 3.38 14.13
N ARG A 383 8.19 3.78 13.84
CA ARG A 383 8.74 3.86 12.48
C ARG A 383 10.21 3.45 12.49
N ILE A 384 10.76 3.10 11.32
CA ILE A 384 12.18 2.82 11.13
C ILE A 384 12.74 3.66 9.99
N TRP A 385 13.98 4.12 10.11
CA TRP A 385 14.70 4.84 9.06
C TRP A 385 16.21 4.61 9.20
N VAL A 386 16.99 5.08 8.24
CA VAL A 386 18.44 5.03 8.25
C VAL A 386 19.02 6.42 8.05
N GLU A 387 20.13 6.69 8.72
CA GLU A 387 20.93 7.90 8.56
C GLU A 387 22.41 7.51 8.45
N PRO A 388 23.27 8.35 7.89
CA PRO A 388 24.71 8.15 8.00
C PRO A 388 25.15 8.11 9.45
N ALA A 389 26.05 7.19 9.83
CA ALA A 389 26.63 7.16 11.16
C ALA A 389 27.80 8.15 11.28
N ASP A 390 28.03 8.68 12.49
CA ASP A 390 29.17 9.51 12.80
C ASP A 390 30.47 8.68 12.64
N GLY A 391 31.35 9.09 11.72
CA GLY A 391 32.59 8.38 11.43
C GLY A 391 32.50 7.34 10.31
N GLY A 392 31.40 7.29 9.56
CA GLY A 392 31.13 6.38 8.44
C GLY A 392 30.20 5.23 8.81
N GLY A 393 29.63 4.56 7.80
CA GLY A 393 28.67 3.49 7.97
C GLY A 393 27.22 3.96 8.04
N SER A 394 26.36 3.19 8.71
CA SER A 394 24.93 3.44 8.81
C SER A 394 24.43 3.45 10.25
N ALA A 395 23.46 4.31 10.54
CA ALA A 395 22.71 4.32 11.79
C ALA A 395 21.24 4.01 11.49
N PHE A 396 20.83 2.76 11.72
CA PHE A 396 19.43 2.35 11.66
C PHE A 396 18.72 2.76 12.95
N ARG A 397 17.65 3.50 12.82
CA ARG A 397 16.87 4.00 13.95
C ARG A 397 15.44 3.54 13.85
N PHE A 398 14.88 3.14 14.97
CA PHE A 398 13.44 2.85 15.05
C PHE A 398 12.84 3.37 16.34
N THR A 399 11.53 3.64 16.30
CA THR A 399 10.81 4.12 17.48
C THR A 399 9.88 3.05 18.03
N LEU A 400 9.74 3.06 19.36
CA LEU A 400 8.78 2.24 20.10
C LEU A 400 8.02 3.15 21.07
N PRO A 401 6.69 2.99 21.24
CA PRO A 401 5.94 3.66 22.29
C PRO A 401 6.50 3.35 23.67
N ARG A 402 6.28 4.27 24.62
CA ARG A 402 6.63 4.08 26.05
C ARG A 402 5.75 3.05 26.71
#